data_cdf628dcc8781d2976f738ce7129f6ae
#
_entry.id   cdf628dcc8781d2976f738ce7129f6ae
#
_cell.length_a   1.000
_cell.length_b   1.000
_cell.length_c   1.000
_cell.angle_alpha   90.00
_cell.angle_beta   90.00
_cell.angle_gamma   90.00
#
_symmetry.space_group_name_H-M   'P 1'
#
loop_
_entity.id
_entity.type
_entity.pdbx_description
1 polymer ?
#
loop_
_entity_poly.entity_id
_entity_poly.type
_entity_poly.pdbx_seq_one_letter_code
_entity_poly.pdbx_strand_id
1 'polypeptide(L)'
;KQSAAAASSKVSVTFPSGEVRKMTAGPSSEITKSVVEQFAPRFLRDPVVVWISESGQKVFYQDNQLAQQLGLNIDQQQLLPDMILADIGSQDTMIVFVEVVASDGHMNENRRAALRKLGTDAGYRSENMAYMTAFEDRDAGPFKKNIGSLAVESFAWFRTEPDILMAIKSQPGDGSDATTFALEDLV
;
A
#
# COMPACT_ATOMS: atom_id res chain seq x y z
N LYS A 1 29.55 19.94 -29.24
CA LYS A 1 29.11 18.66 -28.67
C LYS A 1 27.80 18.95 -27.95
N GLN A 2 26.68 18.67 -28.60
CA GLN A 2 25.35 18.73 -27.96
C GLN A 2 25.25 17.54 -27.02
N SER A 3 25.09 17.83 -25.71
CA SER A 3 24.72 16.86 -24.71
C SER A 3 23.26 16.49 -25.00
N ALA A 4 23.02 15.27 -25.48
CA ALA A 4 21.69 14.72 -25.56
C ALA A 4 21.18 14.56 -24.10
N ALA A 5 20.25 15.42 -23.70
CA ALA A 5 19.50 15.23 -22.49
C ALA A 5 18.79 13.87 -22.60
N ALA A 6 19.17 12.91 -21.77
CA ALA A 6 18.48 11.64 -21.66
C ALA A 6 17.02 11.96 -21.33
N ALA A 7 16.12 11.72 -22.27
CA ALA A 7 14.68 11.82 -22.01
C ALA A 7 14.39 10.88 -20.84
N SER A 8 13.99 11.42 -19.68
CA SER A 8 13.63 10.61 -18.54
C SER A 8 12.47 9.71 -18.96
N SER A 9 12.72 8.42 -19.02
CA SER A 9 11.67 7.45 -19.36
C SER A 9 10.53 7.59 -18.35
N LYS A 10 9.29 7.40 -18.81
CA LYS A 10 8.10 7.53 -17.98
C LYS A 10 7.37 6.19 -17.91
N VAL A 11 6.83 5.88 -16.75
CA VAL A 11 5.94 4.73 -16.52
C VAL A 11 4.50 5.23 -16.52
N SER A 12 3.68 4.70 -17.42
CA SER A 12 2.24 5.01 -17.46
C SER A 12 1.51 4.12 -16.48
N VAL A 13 0.72 4.73 -15.58
CA VAL A 13 -0.13 4.06 -14.60
C VAL A 13 -1.58 4.34 -14.97
N THR A 14 -2.38 3.28 -15.14
CA THR A 14 -3.82 3.35 -15.39
C THR A 14 -4.57 3.15 -14.09
N PHE A 15 -5.28 4.16 -13.65
CA PHE A 15 -6.10 4.10 -12.43
C PHE A 15 -7.40 3.30 -12.65
N PRO A 16 -8.05 2.78 -11.58
CA PRO A 16 -9.33 2.11 -11.71
C PRO A 16 -10.41 2.94 -12.39
N SER A 17 -10.34 4.27 -12.28
CA SER A 17 -11.21 5.23 -12.99
C SER A 17 -11.01 5.26 -14.50
N GLY A 18 -9.95 4.63 -15.03
CA GLY A 18 -9.51 4.74 -16.43
C GLY A 18 -8.57 5.93 -16.69
N GLU A 19 -8.33 6.80 -15.72
CA GLU A 19 -7.36 7.89 -15.84
C GLU A 19 -5.94 7.32 -15.98
N VAL A 20 -5.16 7.90 -16.92
CA VAL A 20 -3.76 7.51 -17.13
C VAL A 20 -2.84 8.62 -16.69
N ARG A 21 -1.88 8.32 -15.84
CA ARG A 21 -0.82 9.23 -15.39
C ARG A 21 0.56 8.68 -15.63
N LYS A 22 1.56 9.56 -15.75
CA LYS A 22 2.95 9.19 -16.06
C LYS A 22 3.86 9.51 -14.88
N MET A 23 4.43 8.49 -14.27
CA MET A 23 5.47 8.58 -13.24
C MET A 23 6.86 8.62 -13.86
N THR A 24 7.84 9.14 -13.13
CA THR A 24 9.25 8.98 -13.48
C THR A 24 9.61 7.49 -13.40
N ALA A 25 10.29 6.97 -14.42
CA ALA A 25 10.65 5.55 -14.44
C ALA A 25 11.65 5.21 -13.33
N GLY A 26 11.43 4.07 -12.71
CA GLY A 26 12.28 3.52 -11.66
C GLY A 26 11.66 2.29 -11.03
N PRO A 27 12.42 1.51 -10.24
CA PRO A 27 11.92 0.29 -9.62
C PRO A 27 10.67 0.52 -8.74
N SER A 28 10.64 1.59 -7.95
CA SER A 28 9.47 1.94 -7.13
C SER A 28 8.25 2.26 -7.97
N SER A 29 8.41 2.95 -9.11
CA SER A 29 7.31 3.30 -10.02
C SER A 29 6.71 2.08 -10.69
N GLU A 30 7.52 1.07 -11.02
CA GLU A 30 7.04 -0.20 -11.57
C GLU A 30 6.23 -1.00 -10.54
N ILE A 31 6.66 -1.02 -9.27
CA ILE A 31 5.90 -1.65 -8.20
C ILE A 31 4.60 -0.88 -7.94
N THR A 32 4.67 0.46 -7.85
CA THR A 32 3.49 1.34 -7.69
C THR A 32 2.46 1.10 -8.80
N LYS A 33 2.89 1.09 -10.06
CA LYS A 33 2.04 0.74 -11.20
C LYS A 33 1.34 -0.60 -10.99
N SER A 34 2.09 -1.61 -10.60
CA SER A 34 1.57 -2.96 -10.43
C SER A 34 0.60 -3.06 -9.23
N VAL A 35 0.81 -2.30 -8.17
CA VAL A 35 -0.18 -2.21 -7.07
C VAL A 35 -1.51 -1.67 -7.61
N VAL A 36 -1.49 -0.60 -8.39
CA VAL A 36 -2.72 0.01 -8.94
C VAL A 36 -3.39 -0.90 -9.96
N GLU A 37 -2.62 -1.47 -10.90
CA GLU A 37 -3.17 -2.20 -12.06
C GLU A 37 -3.37 -3.70 -11.83
N GLN A 38 -2.67 -4.29 -10.84
CA GLN A 38 -2.72 -5.72 -10.60
C GLN A 38 -3.24 -6.09 -9.21
N PHE A 39 -2.69 -5.51 -8.13
CA PHE A 39 -3.15 -5.80 -6.77
C PHE A 39 -4.58 -5.28 -6.56
N ALA A 40 -4.83 -4.00 -6.84
CA ALA A 40 -6.12 -3.38 -6.55
C ALA A 40 -7.31 -4.15 -7.16
N PRO A 41 -7.33 -4.48 -8.47
CA PRO A 41 -8.48 -5.20 -9.05
C PRO A 41 -8.57 -6.68 -8.63
N ARG A 42 -7.51 -7.28 -8.06
CA ARG A 42 -7.55 -8.67 -7.60
C ARG A 42 -8.07 -8.82 -6.18
N PHE A 43 -7.71 -7.90 -5.31
CA PHE A 43 -7.95 -8.02 -3.88
C PHE A 43 -8.97 -7.03 -3.32
N LEU A 44 -9.38 -6.02 -4.10
CA LEU A 44 -10.39 -5.03 -3.72
C LEU A 44 -11.60 -5.15 -4.65
N ARG A 45 -12.79 -4.86 -4.12
CA ARG A 45 -14.06 -4.98 -4.87
C ARG A 45 -14.31 -3.79 -5.79
N ASP A 46 -14.12 -2.59 -5.25
CA ASP A 46 -14.25 -1.32 -5.98
C ASP A 46 -13.15 -0.36 -5.54
N PRO A 47 -11.91 -0.58 -6.07
CA PRO A 47 -10.75 0.18 -5.65
C PRO A 47 -10.77 1.61 -6.19
N VAL A 48 -10.41 2.55 -5.33
CA VAL A 48 -10.11 3.93 -5.70
C VAL A 48 -8.76 4.35 -5.16
N VAL A 49 -8.07 5.22 -5.90
CA VAL A 49 -6.75 5.76 -5.49
C VAL A 49 -6.99 7.09 -4.79
N VAL A 50 -6.51 7.22 -3.55
CA VAL A 50 -6.63 8.44 -2.74
C VAL A 50 -5.34 9.26 -2.78
N TRP A 51 -4.20 8.58 -2.65
CA TRP A 51 -2.88 9.18 -2.54
C TRP A 51 -1.80 8.30 -3.14
N ILE A 52 -0.85 8.91 -3.84
CA ILE A 52 0.42 8.29 -4.25
C ILE A 52 1.54 9.30 -4.08
N SER A 53 2.64 8.91 -3.43
CA SER A 53 3.91 9.63 -3.42
C SER A 53 4.82 9.16 -4.57
N GLU A 54 5.77 9.99 -4.96
CA GLU A 54 6.82 9.64 -5.91
C GLU A 54 8.18 10.05 -5.36
N SER A 55 9.19 9.21 -5.56
CA SER A 55 10.57 9.53 -5.21
C SER A 55 11.01 10.82 -5.89
N GLY A 56 11.44 11.83 -5.09
CA GLY A 56 11.85 13.15 -5.59
C GLY A 56 10.72 14.18 -5.72
N GLN A 57 9.46 13.76 -5.70
CA GLN A 57 8.28 14.63 -5.56
C GLN A 57 7.40 14.04 -4.45
N LYS A 58 7.10 14.83 -3.41
CA LYS A 58 6.29 14.34 -2.29
C LYS A 58 4.89 13.90 -2.70
N VAL A 59 4.33 14.46 -3.78
CA VAL A 59 2.99 14.16 -4.29
C VAL A 59 3.08 13.84 -5.77
N PHE A 60 2.70 12.62 -6.13
CA PHE A 60 2.41 12.25 -7.51
C PHE A 60 0.91 12.40 -7.81
N TYR A 61 0.06 11.93 -6.89
CA TYR A 61 -1.39 12.01 -7.00
C TYR A 61 -2.03 12.21 -5.63
N GLN A 62 -3.03 13.07 -5.57
CA GLN A 62 -3.88 13.27 -4.41
C GLN A 62 -5.28 13.65 -4.88
N ASP A 63 -6.29 12.88 -4.46
CA ASP A 63 -7.69 13.24 -4.63
C ASP A 63 -8.20 13.89 -3.33
N ASN A 64 -8.16 15.23 -3.31
CA ASN A 64 -8.57 16.00 -2.14
C ASN A 64 -10.06 15.83 -1.81
N GLN A 65 -10.91 15.73 -2.84
CA GLN A 65 -12.35 15.56 -2.65
C GLN A 65 -12.66 14.20 -2.05
N LEU A 66 -12.06 13.14 -2.61
CA LEU A 66 -12.21 11.78 -2.10
C LEU A 66 -11.63 11.65 -0.68
N ALA A 67 -10.43 12.18 -0.43
CA ALA A 67 -9.83 12.17 0.90
C ALA A 67 -10.76 12.84 1.94
N GLN A 68 -11.36 14.00 1.61
CA GLN A 68 -12.32 14.68 2.47
C GLN A 68 -13.58 13.86 2.71
N GLN A 69 -14.15 13.23 1.67
CA GLN A 69 -15.31 12.35 1.78
C GLN A 69 -15.04 11.13 2.68
N LEU A 70 -13.80 10.61 2.63
CA LEU A 70 -13.34 9.51 3.47
C LEU A 70 -12.88 9.96 4.88
N GLY A 71 -12.93 11.26 5.20
CA GLY A 71 -12.48 11.80 6.48
C GLY A 71 -10.96 11.76 6.69
N LEU A 72 -10.20 11.43 5.65
CA LEU A 72 -8.74 11.33 5.72
C LEU A 72 -8.10 12.73 5.63
N ASN A 73 -7.39 13.12 6.67
CA ASN A 73 -6.59 14.34 6.65
C ASN A 73 -5.21 14.02 6.06
N ILE A 74 -5.05 14.28 4.76
CA ILE A 74 -3.78 14.09 4.06
C ILE A 74 -2.98 15.38 4.10
N ASP A 75 -2.15 15.52 5.13
CA ASP A 75 -1.19 16.61 5.27
C ASP A 75 0.20 16.12 4.87
N GLN A 76 0.81 16.74 3.86
CA GLN A 76 2.14 16.40 3.36
C GLN A 76 3.27 16.61 4.39
N GLN A 77 2.98 17.29 5.50
CA GLN A 77 3.92 17.42 6.63
C GLN A 77 3.86 16.21 7.57
N GLN A 78 2.86 15.36 7.43
CA GLN A 78 2.70 14.14 8.22
C GLN A 78 3.44 12.95 7.60
N LEU A 79 3.53 11.88 8.37
CA LEU A 79 4.13 10.62 7.97
C LEU A 79 3.12 9.83 7.10
N LEU A 80 3.01 10.19 5.81
CA LEU A 80 2.14 9.52 4.85
C LEU A 80 2.80 8.25 4.29
N PRO A 81 2.01 7.22 3.92
CA PRO A 81 2.53 6.05 3.20
C PRO A 81 2.86 6.40 1.75
N ASP A 82 3.50 5.48 1.04
CA ASP A 82 3.73 5.66 -0.39
C ASP A 82 2.43 5.69 -1.19
N MET A 83 1.40 4.95 -0.72
CA MET A 83 0.09 4.95 -1.37
C MET A 83 -1.04 4.74 -0.35
N ILE A 84 -2.18 5.37 -0.60
CA ILE A 84 -3.46 5.10 0.07
C ILE A 84 -4.47 4.72 -1.00
N LEU A 85 -5.00 3.51 -0.87
CA LEU A 85 -6.16 3.02 -1.63
C LEU A 85 -7.39 2.96 -0.71
N ALA A 86 -8.57 3.03 -1.28
CA ALA A 86 -9.79 2.67 -0.57
C ALA A 86 -10.58 1.66 -1.40
N ASP A 87 -11.20 0.70 -0.74
CA ASP A 87 -12.21 -0.19 -1.31
C ASP A 87 -13.58 0.31 -0.89
N ILE A 88 -14.30 0.90 -1.82
CA ILE A 88 -15.64 1.48 -1.59
C ILE A 88 -16.77 0.51 -1.98
N GLY A 89 -16.45 -0.68 -2.48
CA GLY A 89 -17.41 -1.70 -2.89
C GLY A 89 -17.92 -2.59 -1.75
N SER A 90 -17.36 -2.44 -0.55
CA SER A 90 -17.79 -3.15 0.66
C SER A 90 -18.87 -2.36 1.39
N GLN A 91 -19.65 -3.03 2.25
CA GLN A 91 -20.65 -2.38 3.10
C GLN A 91 -19.98 -1.31 4.01
N ASP A 92 -18.79 -1.62 4.53
CA ASP A 92 -17.92 -0.69 5.21
C ASP A 92 -16.68 -0.44 4.33
N THR A 93 -16.36 0.82 4.07
CA THR A 93 -15.16 1.20 3.31
C THR A 93 -13.91 0.70 4.00
N MET A 94 -13.00 0.06 3.26
CA MET A 94 -11.70 -0.36 3.75
C MET A 94 -10.61 0.58 3.23
N ILE A 95 -9.75 1.05 4.13
CA ILE A 95 -8.55 1.83 3.76
C ILE A 95 -7.35 0.91 3.72
N VAL A 96 -6.59 0.97 2.63
CA VAL A 96 -5.37 0.19 2.44
C VAL A 96 -4.17 1.13 2.37
N PHE A 97 -3.32 1.05 3.38
CA PHE A 97 -2.05 1.78 3.45
C PHE A 97 -0.94 0.91 2.86
N VAL A 98 -0.22 1.43 1.87
CA VAL A 98 0.80 0.69 1.13
C VAL A 98 2.15 1.38 1.23
N GLU A 99 3.18 0.61 1.60
CA GLU A 99 4.59 0.96 1.43
C GLU A 99 5.15 0.23 0.22
N VAL A 100 5.89 0.93 -0.63
CA VAL A 100 6.50 0.39 -1.84
C VAL A 100 8.01 0.24 -1.63
N VAL A 101 8.50 -0.99 -1.63
CA VAL A 101 9.90 -1.28 -1.29
C VAL A 101 10.68 -1.76 -2.51
N ALA A 102 11.41 -0.83 -3.12
CA ALA A 102 12.46 -1.15 -4.08
C ALA A 102 13.83 -1.41 -3.39
N SER A 103 14.08 -0.75 -2.25
CA SER A 103 15.28 -0.92 -1.43
C SER A 103 14.99 -0.95 0.07
N ASP A 104 14.34 0.08 0.61
CA ASP A 104 14.03 0.26 2.03
C ASP A 104 12.65 0.91 2.20
N GLY A 105 12.14 0.96 3.44
CA GLY A 105 10.90 1.68 3.77
C GLY A 105 9.66 0.79 3.97
N HIS A 106 9.84 -0.46 4.42
CA HIS A 106 8.75 -1.42 4.65
C HIS A 106 7.82 -1.06 5.82
N MET A 107 6.64 -1.67 5.84
CA MET A 107 5.66 -1.58 6.93
C MET A 107 6.19 -2.30 8.18
N ASN A 108 6.89 -1.57 9.04
CA ASN A 108 7.29 -2.04 10.37
C ASN A 108 6.25 -1.62 11.43
N GLU A 109 6.40 -2.07 12.68
CA GLU A 109 5.45 -1.79 13.77
C GLU A 109 5.24 -0.30 14.03
N ASN A 110 6.32 0.51 14.02
CA ASN A 110 6.21 1.95 14.23
C ASN A 110 5.44 2.62 13.07
N ARG A 111 5.72 2.17 11.86
CA ARG A 111 5.04 2.67 10.65
C ARG A 111 3.57 2.33 10.67
N ARG A 112 3.23 1.07 10.95
CA ARG A 112 1.84 0.61 11.09
C ARG A 112 1.10 1.39 12.18
N ALA A 113 1.71 1.62 13.34
CA ALA A 113 1.11 2.37 14.42
C ALA A 113 0.78 3.83 14.03
N ALA A 114 1.68 4.49 13.31
CA ALA A 114 1.47 5.84 12.79
C ALA A 114 0.31 5.90 11.77
N LEU A 115 0.26 4.95 10.84
CA LEU A 115 -0.80 4.87 9.83
C LEU A 115 -2.14 4.44 10.44
N ARG A 116 -2.12 3.57 11.44
CA ARG A 116 -3.30 3.24 12.23
C ARG A 116 -3.90 4.48 12.89
N LYS A 117 -3.04 5.35 13.45
CA LYS A 117 -3.50 6.61 14.03
C LYS A 117 -4.19 7.49 12.98
N LEU A 118 -3.61 7.61 11.78
CA LEU A 118 -4.21 8.36 10.67
C LEU A 118 -5.62 7.86 10.34
N GLY A 119 -5.81 6.54 10.25
CA GLY A 119 -7.10 5.94 9.97
C GLY A 119 -8.09 6.07 11.14
N THR A 120 -7.64 5.87 12.40
CA THR A 120 -8.52 6.02 13.58
C THR A 120 -8.95 7.48 13.79
N ASP A 121 -8.09 8.45 13.51
CA ASP A 121 -8.43 9.87 13.55
C ASP A 121 -9.49 10.23 12.48
N ALA A 122 -9.54 9.47 11.38
CA ALA A 122 -10.57 9.57 10.34
C ALA A 122 -11.86 8.78 10.67
N GLY A 123 -11.89 8.07 11.81
CA GLY A 123 -13.06 7.30 12.28
C GLY A 123 -13.10 5.84 11.85
N TYR A 124 -12.05 5.30 11.21
CA TYR A 124 -12.00 3.88 10.81
C TYR A 124 -11.67 2.97 11.98
N ARG A 125 -12.36 1.83 12.04
CA ARG A 125 -12.07 0.73 12.97
C ARG A 125 -10.92 -0.12 12.43
N SER A 126 -10.26 -0.89 13.30
CA SER A 126 -9.10 -1.71 12.93
C SER A 126 -9.41 -2.71 11.81
N GLU A 127 -10.61 -3.30 11.81
CA GLU A 127 -11.07 -4.22 10.77
C GLU A 127 -11.31 -3.57 9.40
N ASN A 128 -11.40 -2.25 9.36
CA ASN A 128 -11.57 -1.46 8.13
C ASN A 128 -10.25 -0.82 7.65
N MET A 129 -9.13 -1.28 8.16
CA MET A 129 -7.79 -0.82 7.78
C MET A 129 -6.89 -2.00 7.46
N ALA A 130 -6.21 -1.95 6.33
CA ALA A 130 -5.19 -2.90 5.94
C ALA A 130 -3.85 -2.20 5.73
N TYR A 131 -2.76 -2.89 6.05
CA TYR A 131 -1.39 -2.40 5.95
C TYR A 131 -0.59 -3.35 5.08
N MET A 132 0.00 -2.87 4.01
CA MET A 132 0.70 -3.71 3.04
C MET A 132 2.08 -3.17 2.71
N THR A 133 3.04 -4.07 2.54
CA THR A 133 4.30 -3.77 1.86
C THR A 133 4.31 -4.45 0.50
N ALA A 134 4.50 -3.66 -0.56
CA ALA A 134 4.64 -4.16 -1.92
C ALA A 134 6.12 -4.27 -2.30
N PHE A 135 6.52 -5.46 -2.69
CA PHE A 135 7.88 -5.79 -3.14
C PHE A 135 7.90 -6.15 -4.62
N GLU A 136 9.09 -6.14 -5.21
CA GLU A 136 9.31 -6.65 -6.55
C GLU A 136 9.10 -8.16 -6.62
N ASP A 137 9.79 -8.91 -5.73
CA ASP A 137 9.85 -10.36 -5.76
C ASP A 137 10.17 -10.94 -4.38
N ARG A 138 9.68 -12.16 -4.09
CA ARG A 138 9.96 -12.88 -2.84
C ARG A 138 11.43 -13.29 -2.72
N ASP A 139 12.08 -13.53 -3.83
CA ASP A 139 13.48 -13.94 -3.87
C ASP A 139 14.46 -12.76 -3.90
N ALA A 140 13.95 -11.54 -4.08
CA ALA A 140 14.76 -10.33 -4.09
C ALA A 140 15.30 -9.96 -2.71
N GLY A 141 16.46 -9.29 -2.71
CA GLY A 141 17.15 -8.83 -1.50
C GLY A 141 16.28 -7.99 -0.57
N PRO A 142 15.50 -7.00 -1.06
CA PRO A 142 14.65 -6.17 -0.21
C PRO A 142 13.64 -6.95 0.64
N PHE A 143 12.99 -7.98 0.10
CA PHE A 143 12.09 -8.82 0.87
C PHE A 143 12.84 -9.66 1.90
N LYS A 144 13.89 -10.37 1.48
CA LYS A 144 14.71 -11.23 2.36
C LYS A 144 15.29 -10.46 3.54
N LYS A 145 15.72 -9.22 3.30
CA LYS A 145 16.25 -8.32 4.35
C LYS A 145 15.17 -7.90 5.36
N ASN A 146 13.95 -7.68 4.92
CA ASN A 146 12.91 -7.01 5.70
C ASN A 146 11.85 -7.95 6.30
N ILE A 147 11.78 -9.22 5.87
CA ILE A 147 10.73 -10.16 6.29
C ILE A 147 10.63 -10.29 7.82
N GLY A 148 11.74 -10.32 8.54
CA GLY A 148 11.78 -10.45 10.00
C GLY A 148 11.34 -9.21 10.77
N SER A 149 11.15 -8.07 10.10
CA SER A 149 10.75 -6.78 10.69
C SER A 149 9.44 -6.23 10.11
N LEU A 150 8.75 -7.00 9.26
CA LEU A 150 7.40 -6.67 8.83
C LEU A 150 6.45 -6.65 10.04
N ALA A 151 5.58 -5.66 10.08
CA ALA A 151 4.62 -5.52 11.17
C ALA A 151 3.67 -6.74 11.23
N VAL A 152 3.38 -7.18 12.43
CA VAL A 152 2.29 -8.13 12.67
C VAL A 152 0.96 -7.47 12.26
N GLU A 153 -0.03 -8.23 11.84
CA GLU A 153 -1.30 -7.73 11.29
C GLU A 153 -1.09 -6.85 10.03
N SER A 154 -0.11 -7.22 9.20
CA SER A 154 0.13 -6.61 7.89
C SER A 154 0.25 -7.67 6.78
N PHE A 155 0.39 -7.19 5.55
CA PHE A 155 0.50 -8.04 4.38
C PHE A 155 1.78 -7.72 3.60
N ALA A 156 2.33 -8.73 2.93
CA ALA A 156 3.35 -8.57 1.88
C ALA A 156 2.77 -9.04 0.55
N TRP A 157 2.99 -8.25 -0.50
CA TRP A 157 2.57 -8.54 -1.87
C TRP A 157 3.76 -8.41 -2.83
N PHE A 158 3.71 -9.14 -3.95
CA PHE A 158 4.84 -9.26 -4.87
C PHE A 158 4.42 -9.00 -6.31
N ARG A 159 5.12 -8.08 -6.98
CA ARG A 159 4.85 -7.72 -8.37
C ARG A 159 4.96 -8.90 -9.33
N THR A 160 5.97 -9.76 -9.13
CA THR A 160 6.20 -10.94 -9.98
C THR A 160 5.24 -12.10 -9.71
N GLU A 161 4.50 -12.07 -8.59
CA GLU A 161 3.53 -13.07 -8.20
C GLU A 161 2.22 -12.40 -7.75
N PRO A 162 1.50 -11.73 -8.67
CA PRO A 162 0.43 -10.81 -8.32
C PRO A 162 -0.80 -11.45 -7.68
N ASP A 163 -0.93 -12.76 -7.76
CA ASP A 163 -2.04 -13.53 -7.17
C ASP A 163 -1.74 -13.99 -5.73
N ILE A 164 -0.52 -13.72 -5.22
CA ILE A 164 -0.09 -14.12 -3.88
C ILE A 164 -0.15 -12.91 -2.94
N LEU A 165 -0.86 -13.07 -1.83
CA LEU A 165 -0.88 -12.16 -0.70
C LEU A 165 -0.47 -12.90 0.56
N MET A 166 0.67 -12.52 1.14
CA MET A 166 1.20 -13.12 2.38
C MET A 166 0.71 -12.31 3.58
N ALA A 167 0.00 -12.95 4.52
CA ALA A 167 -0.43 -12.33 5.77
C ALA A 167 0.58 -12.61 6.89
N ILE A 168 0.96 -11.57 7.64
CA ILE A 168 1.77 -11.64 8.84
C ILE A 168 0.81 -11.55 10.04
N LYS A 169 0.54 -12.67 10.68
CA LYS A 169 -0.43 -12.79 11.77
C LYS A 169 0.25 -13.25 13.06
N SER A 170 -0.26 -12.78 14.19
CA SER A 170 0.03 -13.36 15.50
C SER A 170 -1.18 -14.13 16.01
N GLN A 171 -0.93 -15.15 16.81
CA GLN A 171 -2.00 -15.74 17.61
C GLN A 171 -2.44 -14.73 18.66
N PRO A 172 -3.76 -14.58 18.92
CA PRO A 172 -4.24 -13.79 20.04
C PRO A 172 -3.65 -14.34 21.35
N GLY A 173 -3.13 -13.46 22.20
CA GLY A 173 -2.73 -13.82 23.55
C GLY A 173 -3.94 -14.29 24.36
N ASP A 174 -3.71 -15.16 25.35
CA ASP A 174 -4.74 -15.65 26.26
C ASP A 174 -5.46 -14.46 26.93
N GLY A 175 -6.76 -14.34 26.67
CA GLY A 175 -7.61 -13.28 27.23
C GLY A 175 -8.10 -12.17 26.30
N SER A 176 -7.81 -12.22 24.99
CA SER A 176 -8.44 -11.32 24.01
C SER A 176 -9.64 -11.98 23.35
N ASP A 177 -10.73 -11.23 23.12
CA ASP A 177 -11.90 -11.65 22.31
C ASP A 177 -11.56 -11.82 20.81
N ALA A 178 -10.29 -11.91 20.49
CA ALA A 178 -9.82 -12.10 19.12
C ALA A 178 -10.06 -13.54 18.67
N THR A 179 -10.62 -13.70 17.51
CA THR A 179 -10.83 -15.00 16.85
C THR A 179 -9.52 -15.76 16.80
N THR A 180 -9.43 -16.87 17.52
CA THR A 180 -8.28 -17.77 17.46
C THR A 180 -8.23 -18.39 16.07
N PHE A 181 -7.12 -18.21 15.35
CA PHE A 181 -6.89 -18.95 14.12
C PHE A 181 -6.46 -20.38 14.47
N ALA A 182 -7.25 -21.36 14.10
CA ALA A 182 -6.77 -22.70 13.98
C ALA A 182 -6.08 -22.86 12.60
N LEU A 183 -5.11 -23.75 12.47
CA LEU A 183 -4.48 -24.01 11.19
C LEU A 183 -5.48 -24.45 10.12
N GLU A 184 -6.56 -25.11 10.54
CA GLU A 184 -7.69 -25.51 9.71
C GLU A 184 -8.49 -24.36 9.11
N ASP A 185 -8.44 -23.15 9.71
CA ASP A 185 -9.08 -21.94 9.19
C ASP A 185 -8.27 -21.29 8.05
N LEU A 186 -7.05 -21.77 7.81
CA LEU A 186 -6.11 -21.22 6.83
C LEU A 186 -5.93 -22.13 5.61
N VAL A 187 -6.57 -23.32 5.58
CA VAL A 187 -6.35 -24.34 4.53
C VAL A 187 -7.56 -24.46 3.59
#